data_94efccbeb0d748adc721323208a5a1a9
#
_entry.id   94efccbeb0d748adc721323208a5a1a9
#
_cell.length_a   1.000
_cell.length_b   1.000
_cell.length_c   1.000
_cell.angle_alpha   90.00
_cell.angle_beta   90.00
_cell.angle_gamma   90.00
#
_symmetry.space_group_name_H-M   'P 1'
#
loop_
_entity.id
_entity.type
_entity.pdbx_description
1 polymer ?
#
loop_
_entity_poly.entity_id
_entity_poly.type
_entity_poly.pdbx_seq_one_letter_code
_entity_poly.pdbx_strand_id
1 'polypeptide(L)'
;MKRNVLVCLLSVLLLLSLAGCGSTEQDTEPNDSQPSGEVEQQPDEASGPSVKYGELLELTDNRETNGVVIVKAKIMPNATNKLTVAQNYHNAVDLIAEQGYSDCELQYWAVADMSDGSEGKVISFTVPADIVEKVASGDVAATQLPDLVTDLWILPSLSN
;
A
#
# COMPACT_ATOMS: atom_id res chain seq x y z
N MET A 1 -30.60 16.43 -14.41
CA MET A 1 -30.72 17.10 -15.72
C MET A 1 -29.35 17.37 -16.29
N LYS A 2 -29.05 16.64 -17.36
CA LYS A 2 -28.21 17.02 -18.51
C LYS A 2 -26.81 17.58 -18.28
N ARG A 3 -25.88 16.91 -18.92
CA ARG A 3 -24.52 17.31 -19.34
C ARG A 3 -23.41 16.62 -18.51
N ASN A 4 -22.98 15.44 -18.98
CA ASN A 4 -21.76 15.33 -19.79
C ASN A 4 -21.67 13.94 -20.41
N VAL A 5 -22.43 13.77 -21.48
CA VAL A 5 -22.18 12.74 -22.49
C VAL A 5 -21.50 13.48 -23.63
N LEU A 6 -20.20 13.55 -23.62
CA LEU A 6 -19.42 13.88 -24.79
C LEU A 6 -17.92 13.91 -24.47
N VAL A 7 -17.26 12.79 -24.38
CA VAL A 7 -15.85 12.59 -24.80
C VAL A 7 -15.59 11.08 -24.84
N CYS A 8 -16.25 10.43 -25.75
CA CYS A 8 -15.87 9.10 -26.21
C CYS A 8 -15.94 9.13 -27.72
N LEU A 9 -14.86 9.59 -28.36
CA LEU A 9 -14.62 9.37 -29.78
C LEU A 9 -13.36 10.16 -30.15
N LEU A 10 -12.22 9.54 -30.07
CA LEU A 10 -11.06 9.79 -30.96
C LEU A 10 -9.85 9.04 -30.39
N SER A 11 -9.63 7.83 -30.87
CA SER A 11 -8.30 7.26 -31.07
C SER A 11 -8.43 5.83 -31.58
N VAL A 12 -9.02 5.70 -32.73
CA VAL A 12 -8.77 4.57 -33.64
C VAL A 12 -8.05 5.18 -34.82
N LEU A 13 -6.77 4.95 -34.97
CA LEU A 13 -5.99 4.80 -36.19
C LEU A 13 -4.50 4.98 -35.88
N LEU A 14 -3.74 3.92 -35.89
CA LEU A 14 -2.46 3.83 -36.59
C LEU A 14 -1.89 2.41 -36.50
N LEU A 15 -2.43 1.56 -37.35
CA LEU A 15 -1.73 0.36 -37.84
C LEU A 15 -1.12 0.76 -39.16
N LEU A 16 0.19 0.58 -39.34
CA LEU A 16 0.86 0.23 -40.61
C LEU A 16 2.34 0.02 -40.33
N SER A 17 2.76 -1.23 -40.22
CA SER A 17 3.62 -1.97 -41.18
C SER A 17 4.97 -1.36 -41.48
N LEU A 18 6.02 -2.18 -41.22
CA LEU A 18 7.07 -2.36 -42.22
C LEU A 18 7.83 -3.67 -41.93
N ALA A 19 7.60 -4.63 -42.80
CA ALA A 19 8.44 -5.80 -43.00
C ALA A 19 9.74 -5.37 -43.68
N GLY A 20 10.87 -5.89 -43.22
CA GLY A 20 12.18 -5.71 -43.84
C GLY A 20 12.99 -6.97 -43.65
N CYS A 21 12.96 -7.83 -44.68
CA CYS A 21 13.77 -9.01 -44.85
C CYS A 21 15.17 -8.59 -45.33
N GLY A 22 16.23 -9.24 -44.81
CA GLY A 22 17.59 -9.05 -45.31
C GLY A 22 18.51 -10.12 -44.76
N SER A 23 18.67 -11.21 -45.51
CA SER A 23 19.64 -12.27 -45.32
C SER A 23 21.05 -11.81 -45.62
N THR A 24 22.07 -12.22 -44.88
CA THR A 24 23.37 -12.63 -45.36
C THR A 24 24.09 -13.47 -44.31
N GLU A 25 24.43 -14.67 -44.68
CA GLU A 25 25.26 -15.65 -43.98
C GLU A 25 26.71 -15.15 -43.84
N GLN A 26 27.35 -15.43 -42.69
CA GLN A 26 28.69 -16.00 -42.66
C GLN A 26 29.12 -16.39 -41.23
N ASP A 27 29.63 -17.62 -41.16
CA ASP A 27 30.20 -18.37 -40.07
C ASP A 27 31.19 -17.64 -39.15
N THR A 28 31.15 -17.93 -37.88
CA THR A 28 32.22 -18.60 -37.08
C THR A 28 31.78 -18.76 -35.62
N GLU A 29 31.82 -20.00 -35.10
CA GLU A 29 31.69 -20.45 -33.71
C GLU A 29 32.94 -20.06 -32.85
N PRO A 30 32.94 -20.43 -31.54
CA PRO A 30 31.96 -20.28 -30.45
C PRO A 30 32.59 -19.54 -29.24
N ASN A 31 31.77 -18.95 -28.36
CA ASN A 31 32.17 -18.84 -26.97
C ASN A 31 30.93 -18.63 -26.06
N ASP A 32 30.72 -19.66 -25.27
CA ASP A 32 30.40 -19.80 -23.88
C ASP A 32 29.39 -18.81 -23.23
N SER A 33 28.24 -19.39 -22.88
CA SER A 33 27.50 -19.28 -21.63
C SER A 33 27.15 -17.90 -21.07
N GLN A 34 25.89 -17.52 -21.21
CA GLN A 34 25.09 -17.11 -20.05
C GLN A 34 23.60 -17.16 -20.38
N PRO A 35 22.76 -17.90 -19.67
CA PRO A 35 21.34 -17.82 -19.85
C PRO A 35 20.84 -16.51 -19.22
N SER A 36 20.43 -15.56 -20.07
CA SER A 36 19.58 -14.46 -19.65
C SER A 36 18.26 -15.06 -19.14
N GLY A 37 18.11 -15.04 -17.85
CA GLY A 37 16.83 -15.32 -17.21
C GLY A 37 15.82 -14.28 -17.69
N GLU A 38 14.92 -14.74 -18.52
CA GLU A 38 13.69 -14.07 -18.86
C GLU A 38 12.92 -13.95 -17.53
N VAL A 39 12.89 -12.73 -16.99
CA VAL A 39 11.99 -12.41 -15.89
C VAL A 39 10.60 -12.40 -16.49
N GLU A 40 9.90 -13.53 -16.38
CA GLU A 40 8.47 -13.57 -16.58
C GLU A 40 7.85 -12.53 -15.63
N GLN A 41 7.42 -11.41 -16.18
CA GLN A 41 6.49 -10.52 -15.52
C GLN A 41 5.18 -11.29 -15.37
N GLN A 42 5.00 -11.81 -14.17
CA GLN A 42 3.73 -12.35 -13.73
C GLN A 42 2.67 -11.24 -13.87
N PRO A 43 1.51 -11.50 -14.49
CA PRO A 43 0.46 -10.49 -14.59
C PRO A 43 0.09 -10.02 -13.19
N ASP A 44 -0.02 -8.71 -13.00
CA ASP A 44 -0.59 -8.08 -11.80
C ASP A 44 -1.97 -8.71 -11.56
N GLU A 45 -2.03 -9.72 -10.72
CA GLU A 45 -3.28 -10.06 -10.04
C GLU A 45 -3.66 -8.81 -9.24
N ALA A 46 -4.90 -8.35 -9.41
CA ALA A 46 -5.45 -7.22 -8.70
C ALA A 46 -5.23 -7.45 -7.19
N SER A 47 -4.13 -6.92 -6.69
CA SER A 47 -3.71 -7.06 -5.30
C SER A 47 -4.75 -6.33 -4.45
N GLY A 48 -5.41 -7.06 -3.54
CA GLY A 48 -6.29 -6.47 -2.54
C GLY A 48 -5.56 -5.43 -1.70
N PRO A 49 -6.22 -4.81 -0.71
CA PRO A 49 -5.59 -3.85 0.19
C PRO A 49 -4.29 -4.39 0.77
N SER A 50 -3.26 -3.57 0.81
CA SER A 50 -1.95 -3.94 1.36
C SER A 50 -1.37 -2.79 2.18
N VAL A 51 -0.32 -3.05 2.96
CA VAL A 51 0.45 -2.03 3.65
C VAL A 51 1.87 -1.99 3.09
N LYS A 52 2.41 -0.79 2.98
CA LYS A 52 3.77 -0.58 2.45
C LYS A 52 4.87 -1.08 3.38
N TYR A 53 4.65 -1.00 4.68
CA TYR A 53 5.63 -1.34 5.69
C TYR A 53 5.10 -2.45 6.57
N GLY A 54 5.48 -3.68 6.25
CA GLY A 54 5.05 -4.87 6.96
C GLY A 54 4.07 -5.72 6.17
N GLU A 55 3.18 -6.38 6.86
CA GLU A 55 2.18 -7.29 6.27
C GLU A 55 0.79 -6.92 6.80
N LEU A 56 -0.18 -6.75 5.91
CA LEU A 56 -1.58 -6.59 6.30
C LEU A 56 -2.14 -7.96 6.67
N LEU A 57 -2.48 -8.14 7.94
CA LEU A 57 -3.01 -9.41 8.44
C LEU A 57 -4.54 -9.47 8.39
N GLU A 58 -5.19 -8.34 8.66
CA GLU A 58 -6.65 -8.26 8.70
C GLU A 58 -7.10 -6.84 8.35
N LEU A 59 -8.14 -6.75 7.54
CA LEU A 59 -8.87 -5.52 7.26
C LEU A 59 -10.37 -5.82 7.39
N THR A 60 -11.00 -5.23 8.40
CA THR A 60 -12.43 -5.39 8.63
C THR A 60 -13.14 -4.07 8.42
N ASP A 61 -13.96 -4.00 7.37
CA ASP A 61 -14.75 -2.82 7.04
C ASP A 61 -16.16 -2.93 7.64
N ASN A 62 -16.39 -2.22 8.73
CA ASN A 62 -17.67 -2.14 9.43
C ASN A 62 -18.36 -0.77 9.24
N ARG A 63 -18.01 -0.02 8.20
CA ARG A 63 -18.55 1.34 7.98
C ARG A 63 -20.07 1.37 7.94
N GLU A 64 -20.69 0.38 7.29
CA GLU A 64 -22.15 0.30 7.19
C GLU A 64 -22.85 -0.04 8.53
N THR A 65 -22.14 -0.67 9.46
CA THR A 65 -22.71 -1.15 10.72
C THR A 65 -22.50 -0.16 11.86
N ASN A 66 -21.28 0.35 12.02
CA ASN A 66 -20.89 1.19 13.15
C ASN A 66 -19.93 2.33 12.80
N GLY A 67 -19.64 2.55 11.50
CA GLY A 67 -18.76 3.61 11.05
C GLY A 67 -17.27 3.36 11.32
N VAL A 68 -16.83 2.12 11.50
CA VAL A 68 -15.46 1.78 11.89
C VAL A 68 -14.78 0.87 10.86
N VAL A 69 -13.54 1.19 10.52
CA VAL A 69 -12.61 0.29 9.81
C VAL A 69 -11.54 -0.18 10.79
N ILE A 70 -11.30 -1.48 10.86
CA ILE A 70 -10.28 -2.08 11.72
C ILE A 70 -9.16 -2.63 10.86
N VAL A 71 -7.93 -2.24 11.17
CA VAL A 71 -6.70 -2.68 10.49
C VAL A 71 -5.81 -3.40 11.49
N LYS A 72 -5.37 -4.61 11.14
CA LYS A 72 -4.32 -5.33 11.84
C LYS A 72 -3.16 -5.57 10.90
N ALA A 73 -1.98 -5.07 11.24
CA ALA A 73 -0.77 -5.23 10.44
C ALA A 73 0.39 -5.78 11.29
N LYS A 74 1.24 -6.60 10.69
CA LYS A 74 2.50 -7.03 11.30
C LYS A 74 3.55 -5.96 11.01
N ILE A 75 4.27 -5.49 12.03
CA ILE A 75 5.29 -4.46 11.85
C ILE A 75 6.48 -4.97 11.02
N MET A 76 7.10 -4.05 10.28
CA MET A 76 8.41 -4.24 9.70
C MET A 76 9.43 -3.44 10.53
N PRO A 77 10.33 -4.11 11.27
CA PRO A 77 11.36 -3.41 12.02
C PRO A 77 12.24 -2.54 11.12
N ASN A 78 12.58 -1.34 11.59
CA ASN A 78 13.48 -0.42 10.89
C ASN A 78 14.75 -0.15 11.73
N ALA A 79 15.68 0.66 11.22
CA ALA A 79 16.95 1.00 11.87
C ALA A 79 16.78 1.62 13.27
N THR A 80 15.64 2.24 13.53
CA THR A 80 15.29 2.78 14.87
C THR A 80 13.83 2.50 15.19
N ASN A 81 13.53 2.42 16.49
CA ASN A 81 12.16 2.31 16.98
C ASN A 81 11.26 3.44 16.48
N LYS A 82 11.78 4.67 16.47
CA LYS A 82 11.05 5.84 15.98
C LYS A 82 10.64 5.68 14.51
N LEU A 83 11.50 5.15 13.66
CA LEU A 83 11.16 4.88 12.26
C LEU A 83 10.16 3.74 12.14
N THR A 84 10.32 2.67 12.93
CA THR A 84 9.32 1.58 12.97
C THR A 84 7.94 2.11 13.35
N VAL A 85 7.84 2.96 14.37
CA VAL A 85 6.56 3.58 14.75
C VAL A 85 6.01 4.47 13.64
N ALA A 86 6.84 5.33 13.04
CA ALA A 86 6.44 6.24 11.97
C ALA A 86 5.87 5.50 10.74
N GLN A 87 6.42 4.34 10.38
CA GLN A 87 5.93 3.52 9.28
C GLN A 87 4.47 3.11 9.45
N ASN A 88 4.00 2.89 10.68
CA ASN A 88 2.60 2.51 10.93
C ASN A 88 1.63 3.69 10.72
N TYR A 89 2.06 4.93 10.97
CA TYR A 89 1.27 6.10 10.59
C TYR A 89 1.21 6.27 9.06
N HIS A 90 2.31 5.99 8.35
CA HIS A 90 2.29 5.97 6.88
C HIS A 90 1.34 4.91 6.34
N ASN A 91 1.37 3.68 6.88
CA ASN A 91 0.44 2.63 6.47
C ASN A 91 -1.02 3.05 6.65
N ALA A 92 -1.37 3.70 7.77
CA ALA A 92 -2.73 4.16 8.01
C ALA A 92 -3.15 5.24 7.00
N VAL A 93 -2.28 6.23 6.72
CA VAL A 93 -2.54 7.29 5.74
C VAL A 93 -2.69 6.71 4.33
N ASP A 94 -1.78 5.84 3.92
CA ASP A 94 -1.80 5.21 2.61
C ASP A 94 -3.09 4.38 2.42
N LEU A 95 -3.49 3.58 3.42
CA LEU A 95 -4.75 2.82 3.38
C LEU A 95 -5.98 3.73 3.27
N ILE A 96 -6.06 4.81 4.05
CA ILE A 96 -7.17 5.77 3.98
C ILE A 96 -7.28 6.35 2.57
N ALA A 97 -6.16 6.78 1.99
CA ALA A 97 -6.13 7.39 0.67
C ALA A 97 -6.43 6.38 -0.45
N GLU A 98 -5.83 5.19 -0.41
CA GLU A 98 -5.98 4.16 -1.45
C GLU A 98 -7.37 3.53 -1.45
N GLN A 99 -7.97 3.32 -0.27
CA GLN A 99 -9.30 2.73 -0.15
C GLN A 99 -10.43 3.76 -0.21
N GLY A 100 -10.09 5.07 -0.25
CA GLY A 100 -11.08 6.15 -0.29
C GLY A 100 -11.96 6.17 0.96
N TYR A 101 -11.40 5.88 2.13
CA TYR A 101 -12.16 5.95 3.37
C TYR A 101 -12.53 7.38 3.70
N SER A 102 -13.81 7.61 4.02
CA SER A 102 -14.39 8.85 4.51
C SER A 102 -15.53 8.54 5.47
N ASP A 103 -15.90 9.51 6.28
CA ASP A 103 -17.02 9.41 7.25
C ASP A 103 -16.94 8.17 8.17
N CYS A 104 -15.73 7.72 8.49
CA CYS A 104 -15.51 6.56 9.34
C CYS A 104 -14.31 6.78 10.27
N GLU A 105 -14.29 6.07 11.38
CA GLU A 105 -13.13 5.94 12.26
C GLU A 105 -12.22 4.79 11.76
N LEU A 106 -10.89 4.96 11.85
CA LEU A 106 -9.97 3.88 11.55
C LEU A 106 -9.21 3.48 12.80
N GLN A 107 -9.40 2.25 13.25
CA GLN A 107 -8.66 1.62 14.35
C GLN A 107 -7.50 0.81 13.79
N TYR A 108 -6.28 1.21 14.15
CA TYR A 108 -5.06 0.58 13.65
C TYR A 108 -4.35 -0.18 14.78
N TRP A 109 -4.02 -1.44 14.52
CA TRP A 109 -3.29 -2.31 15.43
C TRP A 109 -2.08 -2.89 14.71
N ALA A 110 -0.91 -2.66 15.27
CA ALA A 110 0.31 -3.31 14.82
C ALA A 110 0.74 -4.38 15.82
N VAL A 111 1.17 -5.51 15.28
CA VAL A 111 1.62 -6.67 16.04
C VAL A 111 3.04 -7.06 15.63
N ALA A 112 3.74 -7.79 16.50
CA ALA A 112 5.06 -8.35 16.23
C ALA A 112 5.17 -9.75 16.84
N ASP A 113 6.10 -10.54 16.31
CA ASP A 113 6.48 -11.80 16.95
C ASP A 113 7.24 -11.50 18.25
N MET A 114 6.79 -12.10 19.33
CA MET A 114 7.41 -11.99 20.64
C MET A 114 8.50 -13.07 20.83
N SER A 115 9.36 -12.90 21.81
CA SER A 115 10.45 -13.82 22.10
C SER A 115 10.01 -15.23 22.47
N ASP A 116 8.78 -15.39 22.91
CA ASP A 116 8.17 -16.69 23.24
C ASP A 116 7.47 -17.35 22.05
N GLY A 117 7.56 -16.73 20.85
CA GLY A 117 6.94 -17.22 19.63
C GLY A 117 5.45 -16.84 19.48
N SER A 118 4.87 -16.13 20.44
CA SER A 118 3.52 -15.59 20.30
C SER A 118 3.51 -14.31 19.46
N GLU A 119 2.33 -13.92 18.95
CA GLU A 119 2.11 -12.61 18.36
C GLU A 119 1.57 -11.66 19.45
N GLY A 120 2.19 -10.48 19.57
CA GLY A 120 1.77 -9.48 20.54
C GLY A 120 1.52 -8.12 19.91
N LYS A 121 0.53 -7.39 20.45
CA LYS A 121 0.27 -6.00 20.08
C LYS A 121 1.46 -5.13 20.50
N VAL A 122 1.93 -4.28 19.61
CA VAL A 122 3.07 -3.38 19.85
C VAL A 122 2.75 -1.90 19.62
N ILE A 123 1.77 -1.59 18.77
CA ILE A 123 1.28 -0.24 18.54
C ILE A 123 -0.24 -0.34 18.37
N SER A 124 -0.99 0.62 18.90
CA SER A 124 -2.39 0.83 18.50
C SER A 124 -2.74 2.30 18.60
N PHE A 125 -3.62 2.74 17.72
CA PHE A 125 -4.20 4.08 17.74
C PHE A 125 -5.51 4.10 16.96
N THR A 126 -6.29 5.15 17.21
CA THR A 126 -7.53 5.43 16.50
C THR A 126 -7.37 6.73 15.73
N VAL A 127 -7.69 6.73 14.43
CA VAL A 127 -7.82 7.94 13.62
C VAL A 127 -9.30 8.34 13.64
N PRO A 128 -9.66 9.48 14.27
CA PRO A 128 -11.04 9.95 14.31
C PRO A 128 -11.61 10.24 12.91
N ALA A 129 -12.92 10.17 12.75
CA ALA A 129 -13.58 10.33 11.45
C ALA A 129 -13.25 11.66 10.74
N ASP A 130 -13.21 12.77 11.49
CA ASP A 130 -12.83 14.07 10.94
C ASP A 130 -11.37 14.16 10.48
N ILE A 131 -10.49 13.34 11.07
CA ILE A 131 -9.09 13.22 10.66
C ILE A 131 -8.97 12.28 9.45
N VAL A 132 -9.74 11.19 9.40
CA VAL A 132 -9.83 10.32 8.20
C VAL A 132 -10.21 11.13 6.98
N GLU A 133 -11.21 12.01 7.09
CA GLU A 133 -11.63 12.90 5.99
C GLU A 133 -10.49 13.85 5.54
N LYS A 134 -9.75 14.44 6.49
CA LYS A 134 -8.60 15.31 6.20
C LYS A 134 -7.42 14.55 5.57
N VAL A 135 -7.21 13.31 5.96
CA VAL A 135 -6.21 12.43 5.31
C VAL A 135 -6.65 12.11 3.89
N ALA A 136 -7.90 11.73 3.69
CA ALA A 136 -8.45 11.41 2.37
C ALA A 136 -8.39 12.61 1.40
N SER A 137 -8.57 13.83 1.91
CA SER A 137 -8.42 15.07 1.11
C SER A 137 -6.97 15.49 0.89
N GLY A 138 -6.01 14.88 1.58
CA GLY A 138 -4.58 15.24 1.52
C GLY A 138 -4.17 16.41 2.42
N ASP A 139 -5.06 16.87 3.30
CA ASP A 139 -4.79 17.98 4.22
C ASP A 139 -3.95 17.55 5.44
N VAL A 140 -3.91 16.26 5.75
CA VAL A 140 -3.13 15.67 6.85
C VAL A 140 -2.18 14.61 6.30
N ALA A 141 -0.88 14.83 6.51
CA ALA A 141 0.17 13.89 6.17
C ALA A 141 0.50 12.94 7.34
N ALA A 142 1.15 11.82 7.05
CA ALA A 142 1.53 10.81 8.04
C ALA A 142 2.41 11.37 9.18
N THR A 143 3.22 12.40 8.92
CA THR A 143 4.06 13.06 9.92
C THR A 143 3.28 13.89 10.93
N GLN A 144 2.05 14.27 10.62
CA GLN A 144 1.15 15.04 11.50
C GLN A 144 0.21 14.13 12.29
N LEU A 145 0.02 12.89 11.80
CA LEU A 145 -0.94 11.95 12.38
C LEU A 145 -0.70 11.64 13.87
N PRO A 146 0.56 11.53 14.37
CA PRO A 146 0.82 11.27 15.79
C PRO A 146 0.16 12.24 16.76
N ASP A 147 -0.01 13.50 16.36
CA ASP A 147 -0.61 14.54 17.19
C ASP A 147 -2.15 14.61 17.09
N LEU A 148 -2.75 13.84 16.17
CA LEU A 148 -4.16 13.88 15.82
C LEU A 148 -4.92 12.59 16.16
N VAL A 149 -4.20 11.49 16.40
CA VAL A 149 -4.82 10.21 16.78
C VAL A 149 -5.22 10.20 18.24
N THR A 150 -6.19 9.34 18.56
CA THR A 150 -6.61 9.04 19.92
C THR A 150 -6.22 7.62 20.31
N ASP A 151 -6.36 7.27 21.60
CA ASP A 151 -6.09 5.93 22.13
C ASP A 151 -4.71 5.37 21.77
N LEU A 152 -3.73 6.27 21.57
CA LEU A 152 -2.37 5.88 21.21
C LEU A 152 -1.73 5.06 22.34
N TRP A 153 -1.34 3.85 21.98
CA TRP A 153 -0.53 2.99 22.83
C TRP A 153 0.66 2.44 22.03
N ILE A 154 1.85 2.54 22.59
CA ILE A 154 3.09 2.01 22.02
C ILE A 154 3.77 1.17 23.10
N LEU A 155 4.20 -0.04 22.73
CA LEU A 155 4.98 -0.90 23.60
C LEU A 155 6.20 -0.13 24.15
N PRO A 156 6.45 -0.13 25.49
CA PRO A 156 7.52 0.68 26.08
C PRO A 156 8.92 0.48 25.46
N SER A 157 9.22 -0.73 25.00
CA SER A 157 10.47 -1.02 24.29
C SER A 157 10.61 -0.32 22.91
N LEU A 158 9.49 0.11 22.31
CA LEU A 158 9.46 0.87 21.06
C LEU A 158 9.40 2.39 21.27
N SER A 159 9.15 2.83 22.49
CA SER A 159 8.99 4.26 22.81
C SER A 159 10.32 4.98 23.08
N ASN A 160 11.46 4.26 23.10
CA ASN A 160 12.80 4.80 23.40
C ASN A 160 13.63 5.04 22.14
#